data_99d4b0399a422e81d750a6da56b65810
#
_entry.id   99d4b0399a422e81d750a6da56b65810
#
_cell.length_a   1.000
_cell.length_b   1.000
_cell.length_c   1.000
_cell.angle_alpha   90.00
_cell.angle_beta   90.00
_cell.angle_gamma   90.00
#
_symmetry.space_group_name_H-M   'P 1'
#
loop_
_entity.id
_entity.type
_entity.pdbx_description
1 polymer ?
#
loop_
_entity_poly.entity_id
_entity_poly.type
_entity_poly.pdbx_seq_one_letter_code
_entity_poly.pdbx_strand_id
1 'polypeptide(L)'
;NLMWNVDPYLQTSWQLTQKLSVDAGVRYSSVWFDSNDHYVTPGNGDDSGDASYHKWLPAGAVKYAVTDAWNLYAAAGRGFETPTINELSYRADNQGGLNIGLKPSTNNTYEVGSKTRIGNGLLTAALFRTDTDDEIVVDSSSGGRTTYKNAGKTRRQGVEVSLDQQFAESWKLKMAWTYLDATYRTNVCSDADCNGNRMPGIARNMGFASFGWQPEEGWY
;
A
#
# COMPACT_ATOMS: atom_id res chain seq x y z
N ASN A 1 -4.73 22.26 -13.01
CA ASN A 1 -4.46 20.82 -12.98
C ASN A 1 -5.77 20.07 -12.77
N LEU A 2 -6.00 19.06 -13.57
CA LEU A 2 -7.16 18.17 -13.49
C LEU A 2 -6.66 16.73 -13.37
N MET A 3 -7.25 15.96 -12.44
CA MET A 3 -7.03 14.52 -12.32
C MET A 3 -8.39 13.85 -12.27
N TRP A 4 -8.56 12.75 -12.99
CA TRP A 4 -9.75 11.93 -12.93
C TRP A 4 -9.41 10.45 -13.16
N ASN A 5 -10.27 9.57 -12.67
CA ASN A 5 -10.08 8.14 -12.79
C ASN A 5 -11.39 7.41 -13.07
N VAL A 6 -11.28 6.27 -13.74
CA VAL A 6 -12.38 5.31 -13.97
C VAL A 6 -11.89 3.91 -13.68
N ASP A 7 -12.56 3.23 -12.76
CA ASP A 7 -12.16 1.94 -12.22
C ASP A 7 -13.31 0.91 -12.27
N PRO A 8 -13.68 0.38 -13.46
CA PRO A 8 -14.63 -0.73 -13.52
C PRO A 8 -14.06 -1.97 -12.84
N TYR A 9 -14.91 -2.69 -12.12
CA TYR A 9 -14.51 -3.92 -11.42
C TYR A 9 -15.59 -5.00 -11.50
N LEU A 10 -15.13 -6.23 -11.36
CA LEU A 10 -15.98 -7.41 -11.17
C LEU A 10 -15.45 -8.18 -9.95
N GLN A 11 -16.36 -8.57 -9.09
CA GLN A 11 -16.05 -9.38 -7.90
C GLN A 11 -17.06 -10.49 -7.73
N THR A 12 -16.61 -11.63 -7.20
CA THR A 12 -17.44 -12.77 -6.92
C THR A 12 -16.96 -13.49 -5.66
N SER A 13 -17.91 -14.12 -4.95
CA SER A 13 -17.66 -14.92 -3.76
C SER A 13 -18.36 -16.25 -3.90
N TRP A 14 -17.66 -17.34 -3.62
CA TRP A 14 -18.21 -18.70 -3.68
C TRP A 14 -18.01 -19.42 -2.35
N GLN A 15 -19.07 -19.99 -1.83
CA GLN A 15 -19.02 -20.98 -0.76
C GLN A 15 -18.90 -22.37 -1.40
N LEU A 16 -17.66 -22.88 -1.51
CA LEU A 16 -17.39 -24.16 -2.17
C LEU A 16 -17.82 -25.36 -1.31
N THR A 17 -17.64 -25.24 0.01
CA THR A 17 -18.12 -26.22 1.00
C THR A 17 -18.59 -25.48 2.25
N GLN A 18 -19.12 -26.18 3.25
CA GLN A 18 -19.47 -25.56 4.52
C GLN A 18 -18.29 -24.87 5.23
N LYS A 19 -17.05 -25.27 4.92
CA LYS A 19 -15.83 -24.75 5.55
C LYS A 19 -14.95 -23.91 4.62
N LEU A 20 -15.12 -24.02 3.30
CA LEU A 20 -14.25 -23.41 2.32
C LEU A 20 -14.98 -22.36 1.51
N SER A 21 -14.52 -21.13 1.54
CA SER A 21 -14.96 -20.04 0.67
C SER A 21 -13.81 -19.44 -0.12
N VAL A 22 -14.13 -18.94 -1.32
CA VAL A 22 -13.20 -18.30 -2.24
C VAL A 22 -13.79 -16.98 -2.69
N ASP A 23 -13.00 -15.92 -2.63
CA ASP A 23 -13.30 -14.61 -3.19
C ASP A 23 -12.33 -14.34 -4.34
N ALA A 24 -12.83 -13.80 -5.45
CA ALA A 24 -12.00 -13.37 -6.57
C ALA A 24 -12.57 -12.10 -7.17
N GLY A 25 -11.68 -11.23 -7.61
CA GLY A 25 -12.07 -9.99 -8.25
C GLY A 25 -10.98 -9.48 -9.19
N VAL A 26 -11.40 -8.61 -10.09
CA VAL A 26 -10.50 -7.87 -10.97
C VAL A 26 -11.03 -6.47 -11.16
N ARG A 27 -10.14 -5.49 -11.12
CA ARG A 27 -10.41 -4.09 -11.43
C ARG A 27 -9.51 -3.64 -12.57
N TYR A 28 -10.05 -2.90 -13.52
CA TYR A 28 -9.26 -2.19 -14.51
C TYR A 28 -9.21 -0.72 -14.11
N SER A 29 -8.06 -0.26 -13.67
CA SER A 29 -7.90 1.12 -13.21
C SER A 29 -7.27 1.97 -14.30
N SER A 30 -7.85 3.14 -14.52
CA SER A 30 -7.41 4.14 -15.49
C SER A 30 -7.38 5.51 -14.82
N VAL A 31 -6.24 6.17 -14.88
CA VAL A 31 -6.02 7.48 -14.27
C VAL A 31 -5.44 8.43 -15.31
N TRP A 32 -5.96 9.64 -15.37
CA TRP A 32 -5.52 10.70 -16.28
C TRP A 32 -5.18 11.96 -15.50
N PHE A 33 -4.06 12.56 -15.86
CA PHE A 33 -3.60 13.85 -15.38
C PHE A 33 -3.55 14.82 -16.55
N ASP A 34 -4.04 16.03 -16.33
CA ASP A 34 -3.93 17.15 -17.25
C ASP A 34 -3.46 18.38 -16.46
N SER A 35 -2.39 18.99 -16.90
CA SER A 35 -1.80 20.17 -16.28
C SER A 35 -1.63 21.26 -17.32
N ASN A 36 -2.29 22.38 -17.10
CA ASN A 36 -2.14 23.57 -17.93
C ASN A 36 -1.35 24.63 -17.16
N ASP A 37 -0.21 25.05 -17.72
CA ASP A 37 0.58 26.15 -17.20
C ASP A 37 -0.02 27.48 -17.66
N HIS A 38 -0.29 28.35 -16.72
CA HIS A 38 -0.81 29.70 -16.96
C HIS A 38 0.24 30.79 -16.70
N TYR A 39 1.49 30.42 -16.40
CA TYR A 39 2.58 31.35 -16.11
C TYR A 39 3.76 31.13 -17.06
N VAL A 40 3.54 31.38 -18.33
CA VAL A 40 4.59 31.28 -19.34
C VAL A 40 5.20 32.68 -19.59
N THR A 41 6.52 32.82 -19.32
CA THR A 41 7.27 34.07 -19.44
C THR A 41 8.66 33.83 -20.06
N PRO A 42 9.37 34.87 -20.56
CA PRO A 42 10.77 34.72 -20.94
C PRO A 42 11.60 34.19 -19.76
N GLY A 43 12.14 32.98 -19.89
CA GLY A 43 12.91 32.28 -18.83
C GLY A 43 12.09 31.30 -17.98
N ASN A 44 10.76 31.25 -18.14
CA ASN A 44 9.88 30.22 -17.62
C ASN A 44 9.04 29.68 -18.78
N GLY A 45 9.43 28.54 -19.34
CA GLY A 45 8.74 27.91 -20.46
C GLY A 45 7.35 27.38 -20.08
N ASP A 46 6.68 26.79 -21.04
CA ASP A 46 5.40 26.12 -20.85
C ASP A 46 5.63 24.73 -20.21
N ASP A 47 5.13 24.56 -18.99
CA ASP A 47 5.18 23.33 -18.21
C ASP A 47 3.85 22.53 -18.28
N SER A 48 3.02 22.82 -19.27
CA SER A 48 1.80 22.05 -19.54
C SER A 48 2.13 20.63 -19.99
N GLY A 49 1.23 19.70 -19.70
CA GLY A 49 1.38 18.30 -20.13
C GLY A 49 0.26 17.42 -19.60
N ASP A 50 0.19 16.23 -20.18
CA ASP A 50 -0.76 15.20 -19.78
C ASP A 50 -0.05 13.86 -19.55
N ALA A 51 -0.63 13.02 -18.68
CA ALA A 51 -0.18 11.67 -18.46
C ALA A 51 -1.39 10.75 -18.21
N SER A 52 -1.27 9.51 -18.67
CA SER A 52 -2.30 8.50 -18.40
C SER A 52 -1.67 7.16 -18.01
N TYR A 53 -2.31 6.48 -17.05
CA TYR A 53 -1.87 5.22 -16.52
C TYR A 53 -3.03 4.24 -16.46
N HIS A 54 -2.78 2.99 -16.88
CA HIS A 54 -3.80 1.95 -16.91
C HIS A 54 -3.23 0.63 -16.37
N LYS A 55 -4.03 -0.10 -15.56
CA LYS A 55 -3.58 -1.39 -15.01
C LYS A 55 -4.73 -2.32 -14.69
N TRP A 56 -4.53 -3.60 -14.97
CA TRP A 56 -5.36 -4.69 -14.47
C TRP A 56 -4.90 -5.10 -13.07
N LEU A 57 -5.84 -5.15 -12.13
CA LEU A 57 -5.61 -5.38 -10.71
C LEU A 57 -6.43 -6.58 -10.24
N PRO A 58 -5.97 -7.81 -10.48
CA PRO A 58 -6.61 -9.00 -9.95
C PRO A 58 -6.34 -9.15 -8.45
N ALA A 59 -7.31 -9.70 -7.72
CA ALA A 59 -7.17 -10.09 -6.33
C ALA A 59 -7.99 -11.34 -6.06
N GLY A 60 -7.55 -12.15 -5.11
CA GLY A 60 -8.27 -13.34 -4.68
C GLY A 60 -7.90 -13.73 -3.25
N ALA A 61 -8.82 -14.43 -2.61
CA ALA A 61 -8.62 -14.97 -1.27
C ALA A 61 -9.32 -16.32 -1.14
N VAL A 62 -8.77 -17.16 -0.30
CA VAL A 62 -9.38 -18.40 0.16
C VAL A 62 -9.44 -18.38 1.68
N LYS A 63 -10.59 -18.77 2.24
CA LYS A 63 -10.81 -18.89 3.67
C LYS A 63 -11.27 -20.30 4.00
N TYR A 64 -10.67 -20.88 5.01
CA TYR A 64 -11.03 -22.18 5.56
C TYR A 64 -11.43 -22.07 7.02
N ALA A 65 -12.66 -22.42 7.34
CA ALA A 65 -13.18 -22.50 8.70
C ALA A 65 -12.72 -23.83 9.35
N VAL A 66 -11.68 -23.77 10.17
CA VAL A 66 -11.21 -24.94 10.94
C VAL A 66 -12.26 -25.35 11.96
N THR A 67 -12.78 -24.36 12.69
CA THR A 67 -13.93 -24.45 13.59
C THR A 67 -14.80 -23.20 13.42
N ASP A 68 -15.92 -23.12 14.11
CA ASP A 68 -16.79 -21.92 14.13
C ASP A 68 -16.06 -20.68 14.72
N ALA A 69 -15.03 -20.90 15.52
CA ALA A 69 -14.27 -19.83 16.16
C ALA A 69 -12.91 -19.58 15.50
N TRP A 70 -12.42 -20.45 14.60
CA TRP A 70 -11.09 -20.38 14.05
C TRP A 70 -11.10 -20.50 12.52
N ASN A 71 -10.59 -19.47 11.86
CA ASN A 71 -10.45 -19.41 10.41
C ASN A 71 -8.97 -19.24 10.03
N LEU A 72 -8.56 -19.94 8.98
CA LEU A 72 -7.33 -19.69 8.23
C LEU A 72 -7.66 -19.04 6.91
N TYR A 73 -6.78 -18.19 6.39
CA TYR A 73 -6.95 -17.58 5.09
C TYR A 73 -5.62 -17.39 4.37
N ALA A 74 -5.70 -17.34 3.06
CA ALA A 74 -4.63 -16.88 2.20
C ALA A 74 -5.21 -15.92 1.18
N ALA A 75 -4.49 -14.84 0.88
CA ALA A 75 -4.90 -13.81 -0.06
C ALA A 75 -3.72 -13.40 -0.95
N ALA A 76 -4.01 -13.04 -2.18
CA ALA A 76 -3.06 -12.43 -3.09
C ALA A 76 -3.75 -11.35 -3.90
N GLY A 77 -3.04 -10.26 -4.20
CA GLY A 77 -3.60 -9.17 -4.98
C GLY A 77 -2.52 -8.33 -5.62
N ARG A 78 -2.89 -7.66 -6.71
CA ARG A 78 -2.08 -6.67 -7.38
C ARG A 78 -2.68 -5.28 -7.16
N GLY A 79 -1.82 -4.35 -6.75
CA GLY A 79 -2.12 -2.92 -6.68
C GLY A 79 -1.20 -2.13 -7.59
N PHE A 80 -1.53 -0.88 -7.84
CA PHE A 80 -0.62 0.06 -8.45
C PHE A 80 -0.82 1.46 -7.85
N GLU A 81 0.23 2.25 -7.92
CA GLU A 81 0.26 3.63 -7.46
C GLU A 81 0.78 4.49 -8.59
N THR A 82 -0.01 5.46 -9.02
CA THR A 82 0.42 6.43 -10.04
C THR A 82 1.32 7.48 -9.40
N PRO A 83 2.25 8.08 -10.16
CA PRO A 83 2.90 9.29 -9.70
C PRO A 83 1.86 10.34 -9.30
N THR A 84 2.16 11.09 -8.25
CA THR A 84 1.38 12.29 -7.90
C THR A 84 1.76 13.46 -8.80
N ILE A 85 0.92 14.49 -8.86
CA ILE A 85 1.25 15.68 -9.64
C ILE A 85 2.54 16.35 -9.15
N ASN A 86 2.83 16.30 -7.86
CA ASN A 86 4.07 16.83 -7.30
C ASN A 86 5.31 16.03 -7.75
N GLU A 87 5.20 14.73 -7.90
CA GLU A 87 6.29 13.87 -8.41
C GLU A 87 6.52 14.07 -9.90
N LEU A 88 5.47 14.44 -10.64
CA LEU A 88 5.55 14.79 -12.05
C LEU A 88 6.07 16.21 -12.29
N SER A 89 6.07 17.11 -11.30
CA SER A 89 6.27 18.56 -11.50
C SER A 89 7.66 18.95 -11.98
N TYR A 90 8.69 18.16 -11.67
CA TYR A 90 10.06 18.51 -12.02
C TYR A 90 10.79 17.36 -12.68
N ARG A 91 11.52 17.66 -13.75
CA ARG A 91 12.36 16.72 -14.50
C ARG A 91 13.81 16.77 -13.96
N ALA A 92 14.46 15.61 -13.92
CA ALA A 92 15.87 15.51 -13.48
C ALA A 92 16.86 16.15 -14.48
N ASP A 93 16.47 16.31 -15.75
CA ASP A 93 17.27 16.92 -16.80
C ASP A 93 17.20 18.47 -16.81
N ASN A 94 16.51 19.07 -15.84
CA ASN A 94 16.25 20.51 -15.74
C ASN A 94 15.55 21.12 -16.97
N GLN A 95 14.92 20.31 -17.80
CA GLN A 95 14.05 20.79 -18.86
C GLN A 95 12.68 21.17 -18.29
N GLY A 96 11.96 22.06 -18.98
CA GLY A 96 10.57 22.37 -18.67
C GLY A 96 9.63 21.20 -18.95
N GLY A 97 8.40 21.32 -18.46
CA GLY A 97 7.36 20.31 -18.59
C GLY A 97 7.34 19.27 -17.50
N LEU A 98 6.28 18.46 -17.50
CA LEU A 98 6.10 17.39 -16.54
C LEU A 98 7.06 16.22 -16.79
N ASN A 99 7.44 15.52 -15.72
CA ASN A 99 8.23 14.28 -15.79
C ASN A 99 7.33 13.08 -16.16
N ILE A 100 6.77 13.12 -17.37
CA ILE A 100 5.88 12.06 -17.89
C ILE A 100 6.58 10.73 -18.14
N GLY A 101 7.90 10.67 -17.98
CA GLY A 101 8.68 9.43 -18.03
C GLY A 101 8.57 8.57 -16.77
N LEU A 102 8.03 9.10 -15.67
CA LEU A 102 7.74 8.32 -14.48
C LEU A 102 6.66 7.28 -14.75
N LYS A 103 6.97 6.04 -14.42
CA LYS A 103 6.05 4.92 -14.49
C LYS A 103 5.28 4.77 -13.18
N PRO A 104 4.04 4.26 -13.22
CA PRO A 104 3.35 3.89 -11.99
C PRO A 104 4.06 2.71 -11.34
N SER A 105 4.18 2.72 -10.02
CA SER A 105 4.64 1.57 -9.28
C SER A 105 3.57 0.48 -9.27
N THR A 106 3.98 -0.78 -9.28
CA THR A 106 3.07 -1.93 -9.24
C THR A 106 3.49 -2.84 -8.10
N ASN A 107 2.56 -3.22 -7.24
CA ASN A 107 2.83 -4.13 -6.15
C ASN A 107 2.03 -5.43 -6.28
N ASN A 108 2.64 -6.55 -5.87
CA ASN A 108 1.98 -7.83 -5.67
C ASN A 108 2.10 -8.16 -4.18
N THR A 109 0.96 -8.30 -3.53
CA THR A 109 0.87 -8.62 -2.10
C THR A 109 0.36 -10.03 -1.93
N TYR A 110 0.99 -10.76 -1.00
CA TYR A 110 0.64 -12.11 -0.57
C TYR A 110 0.50 -12.11 0.94
N GLU A 111 -0.53 -12.72 1.44
CA GLU A 111 -0.81 -12.81 2.87
C GLU A 111 -1.38 -14.18 3.21
N VAL A 112 -0.93 -14.74 4.32
CA VAL A 112 -1.54 -15.90 4.96
C VAL A 112 -1.77 -15.57 6.43
N GLY A 113 -2.93 -15.92 6.95
CA GLY A 113 -3.25 -15.53 8.31
C GLY A 113 -4.27 -16.44 8.97
N SER A 114 -4.45 -16.15 10.25
CA SER A 114 -5.36 -16.83 11.16
C SER A 114 -6.19 -15.81 11.93
N LYS A 115 -7.47 -16.06 12.03
CA LYS A 115 -8.41 -15.29 12.86
C LYS A 115 -9.11 -16.22 13.82
N THR A 116 -8.92 -15.99 15.10
CA THR A 116 -9.45 -16.85 16.17
C THR A 116 -10.30 -16.01 17.12
N ARG A 117 -11.54 -16.40 17.30
CA ARG A 117 -12.39 -15.84 18.34
C ARG A 117 -12.00 -16.41 19.69
N ILE A 118 -11.73 -15.55 20.67
CA ILE A 118 -11.38 -15.91 22.05
C ILE A 118 -12.38 -15.22 22.97
N GLY A 119 -13.37 -15.95 23.45
CA GLY A 119 -14.47 -15.35 24.20
C GLY A 119 -15.17 -14.27 23.39
N ASN A 120 -15.25 -13.05 23.93
CA ASN A 120 -15.78 -11.86 23.26
C ASN A 120 -14.73 -11.05 22.48
N GLY A 121 -13.63 -11.68 22.12
CA GLY A 121 -12.53 -11.03 21.40
C GLY A 121 -12.10 -11.73 20.14
N LEU A 122 -11.19 -11.10 19.42
CA LEU A 122 -10.60 -11.58 18.18
C LEU A 122 -9.08 -11.45 18.23
N LEU A 123 -8.40 -12.58 18.07
CA LEU A 123 -6.97 -12.65 17.80
C LEU A 123 -6.74 -12.84 16.31
N THR A 124 -5.94 -11.98 15.72
CA THR A 124 -5.50 -12.09 14.33
C THR A 124 -3.99 -12.21 14.27
N ALA A 125 -3.48 -13.11 13.45
CA ALA A 125 -2.06 -13.22 13.13
C ALA A 125 -1.90 -13.42 11.63
N ALA A 126 -0.97 -12.71 11.01
CA ALA A 126 -0.71 -12.78 9.59
C ALA A 126 0.77 -12.72 9.28
N LEU A 127 1.18 -13.43 8.22
CA LEU A 127 2.44 -13.26 7.53
C LEU A 127 2.15 -12.63 6.18
N PHE A 128 2.87 -11.58 5.84
CA PHE A 128 2.67 -10.88 4.57
C PHE A 128 3.98 -10.64 3.83
N ARG A 129 3.86 -10.48 2.54
CA ARG A 129 4.92 -10.05 1.65
C ARG A 129 4.35 -9.23 0.51
N THR A 130 4.97 -8.06 0.27
CA THR A 130 4.68 -7.19 -0.86
C THR A 130 5.96 -7.00 -1.67
N ASP A 131 5.93 -7.40 -2.94
CA ASP A 131 6.96 -7.10 -3.91
C ASP A 131 6.47 -5.95 -4.79
N THR A 132 7.25 -4.86 -4.86
CA THR A 132 6.94 -3.67 -5.65
C THR A 132 7.95 -3.52 -6.77
N ASP A 133 7.45 -3.30 -7.98
CA ASP A 133 8.22 -2.95 -9.17
C ASP A 133 8.03 -1.47 -9.48
N ASP A 134 9.07 -0.82 -10.01
CA ASP A 134 9.09 0.60 -10.40
C ASP A 134 8.69 1.56 -9.25
N GLU A 135 9.14 1.29 -8.01
CA GLU A 135 8.84 2.15 -6.87
C GLU A 135 9.33 3.58 -7.11
N ILE A 136 8.48 4.56 -6.80
CA ILE A 136 8.82 5.98 -6.99
C ILE A 136 9.57 6.46 -5.76
N VAL A 137 10.76 6.99 -5.97
CA VAL A 137 11.64 7.50 -4.91
C VAL A 137 12.21 8.86 -5.29
N VAL A 138 12.67 9.60 -4.31
CA VAL A 138 13.41 10.85 -4.54
C VAL A 138 14.69 10.53 -5.30
N ASP A 139 14.92 11.24 -6.40
CA ASP A 139 16.17 11.20 -7.16
C ASP A 139 17.16 12.24 -6.65
N SER A 140 16.71 13.50 -6.60
CA SER A 140 17.51 14.60 -6.06
C SER A 140 16.63 15.66 -5.41
N SER A 141 17.21 16.43 -4.50
CA SER A 141 16.56 17.60 -3.91
C SER A 141 17.57 18.75 -3.81
N SER A 142 17.32 19.82 -4.54
CA SER A 142 18.21 20.99 -4.58
C SER A 142 17.41 22.26 -4.92
N GLY A 143 17.76 23.37 -4.31
CA GLY A 143 17.16 24.68 -4.62
C GLY A 143 15.64 24.75 -4.40
N GLY A 144 15.09 23.96 -3.46
CA GLY A 144 13.65 23.90 -3.21
C GLY A 144 12.86 23.04 -4.20
N ARG A 145 13.55 22.34 -5.10
CA ARG A 145 12.94 21.40 -6.06
C ARG A 145 13.38 19.98 -5.75
N THR A 146 12.42 19.05 -5.78
CA THR A 146 12.67 17.63 -5.61
C THR A 146 12.28 16.91 -6.90
N THR A 147 13.17 16.10 -7.43
CA THR A 147 12.92 15.24 -8.59
C THR A 147 12.77 13.80 -8.15
N TYR A 148 12.04 13.02 -8.93
CA TYR A 148 11.70 11.63 -8.63
C TYR A 148 12.09 10.70 -9.76
N LYS A 149 12.39 9.46 -9.41
CA LYS A 149 12.67 8.36 -10.35
C LYS A 149 12.02 7.07 -9.90
N ASN A 150 11.89 6.12 -10.81
CA ASN A 150 11.51 4.76 -10.47
C ASN A 150 12.74 3.99 -9.94
N ALA A 151 12.64 3.45 -8.74
CA ALA A 151 13.74 2.82 -8.01
C ALA A 151 13.88 1.31 -8.28
N GLY A 152 13.28 0.80 -9.37
CA GLY A 152 13.33 -0.64 -9.64
C GLY A 152 12.49 -1.43 -8.63
N LYS A 153 13.07 -2.43 -7.94
CA LYS A 153 12.31 -3.39 -7.11
C LYS A 153 12.59 -3.20 -5.63
N THR A 154 11.52 -3.30 -4.85
CA THR A 154 11.58 -3.36 -3.38
C THR A 154 10.76 -4.52 -2.85
N ARG A 155 11.03 -4.92 -1.61
CA ARG A 155 10.26 -5.93 -0.89
C ARG A 155 9.98 -5.48 0.53
N ARG A 156 8.74 -5.65 0.93
CA ARG A 156 8.28 -5.51 2.31
C ARG A 156 7.70 -6.84 2.73
N GLN A 157 8.16 -7.39 3.86
CA GLN A 157 7.66 -8.64 4.40
C GLN A 157 7.67 -8.58 5.92
N GLY A 158 6.75 -9.31 6.55
CA GLY A 158 6.67 -9.24 7.99
C GLY A 158 5.60 -10.11 8.60
N VAL A 159 5.38 -9.81 9.87
CA VAL A 159 4.39 -10.47 10.73
C VAL A 159 3.53 -9.40 11.37
N GLU A 160 2.24 -9.62 11.41
CA GLU A 160 1.28 -8.80 12.15
C GLU A 160 0.51 -9.67 13.13
N VAL A 161 0.35 -9.19 14.35
CA VAL A 161 -0.48 -9.81 15.39
C VAL A 161 -1.35 -8.73 16.01
N SER A 162 -2.63 -8.97 16.12
CA SER A 162 -3.55 -8.08 16.83
C SER A 162 -4.51 -8.82 17.70
N LEU A 163 -4.84 -8.24 18.85
CA LEU A 163 -5.85 -8.69 19.78
C LEU A 163 -6.84 -7.53 20.03
N ASP A 164 -8.11 -7.80 19.81
CA ASP A 164 -9.22 -6.96 20.26
C ASP A 164 -10.05 -7.81 21.22
N GLN A 165 -10.06 -7.45 22.51
CA GLN A 165 -10.71 -8.24 23.55
C GLN A 165 -11.60 -7.34 24.38
N GLN A 166 -12.86 -7.72 24.50
CA GLN A 166 -13.79 -7.17 25.48
C GLN A 166 -13.94 -8.15 26.65
N PHE A 167 -13.84 -7.65 27.86
CA PHE A 167 -14.03 -8.43 29.09
C PHE A 167 -14.80 -7.60 30.12
N ALA A 168 -15.54 -8.31 30.98
CA ALA A 168 -16.37 -7.72 32.02
C ALA A 168 -17.26 -6.57 31.51
N GLU A 169 -17.94 -6.75 30.37
CA GLU A 169 -18.91 -5.87 29.69
C GLU A 169 -18.39 -4.44 29.39
N SER A 170 -17.65 -3.85 30.33
CA SER A 170 -17.22 -2.45 30.28
C SER A 170 -15.76 -2.26 29.86
N TRP A 171 -14.95 -3.30 29.79
CA TRP A 171 -13.52 -3.17 29.55
C TRP A 171 -13.13 -3.66 28.17
N LYS A 172 -12.30 -2.86 27.50
CA LYS A 172 -11.76 -3.18 26.16
C LYS A 172 -10.24 -3.10 26.17
N LEU A 173 -9.57 -4.13 25.67
CA LEU A 173 -8.15 -4.17 25.41
C LEU A 173 -7.92 -4.31 23.92
N LYS A 174 -7.15 -3.40 23.33
CA LYS A 174 -6.64 -3.54 21.96
C LYS A 174 -5.14 -3.55 21.96
N MET A 175 -4.55 -4.50 21.29
CA MET A 175 -3.12 -4.62 21.11
C MET A 175 -2.83 -4.93 19.65
N ALA A 176 -1.78 -4.34 19.11
CA ALA A 176 -1.28 -4.66 17.78
C ALA A 176 0.24 -4.59 17.78
N TRP A 177 0.86 -5.49 17.08
CA TRP A 177 2.30 -5.50 16.86
C TRP A 177 2.59 -5.92 15.43
N THR A 178 3.50 -5.17 14.78
CA THR A 178 3.98 -5.44 13.44
C THR A 178 5.50 -5.50 13.44
N TYR A 179 6.03 -6.59 12.90
CA TYR A 179 7.43 -6.66 12.47
C TYR A 179 7.48 -6.49 10.96
N LEU A 180 8.32 -5.56 10.48
CA LEU A 180 8.46 -5.22 9.07
C LEU A 180 9.94 -5.20 8.65
N ASP A 181 10.28 -6.02 7.68
CA ASP A 181 11.53 -5.98 6.94
C ASP A 181 11.28 -5.42 5.54
N ALA A 182 11.85 -4.25 5.26
CA ALA A 182 11.71 -3.53 3.98
C ALA A 182 13.09 -3.36 3.34
N THR A 183 13.29 -3.91 2.14
CA THR A 183 14.59 -3.98 1.48
C THR A 183 14.50 -3.60 0.00
N TYR A 184 15.57 -3.02 -0.52
CA TYR A 184 15.79 -2.89 -1.96
C TYR A 184 16.11 -4.26 -2.57
N ARG A 185 15.60 -4.52 -3.77
CA ARG A 185 15.83 -5.76 -4.52
C ARG A 185 16.55 -5.52 -5.85
N THR A 186 16.90 -4.27 -6.10
CA THR A 186 17.76 -3.82 -7.20
C THR A 186 18.66 -2.71 -6.68
N ASN A 187 19.79 -2.50 -7.35
CA ASN A 187 20.64 -1.34 -7.04
C ASN A 187 19.99 -0.07 -7.63
N VAL A 188 19.64 0.87 -6.76
CA VAL A 188 19.01 2.16 -7.10
C VAL A 188 19.78 3.34 -6.52
N CYS A 189 20.86 3.07 -5.77
CA CYS A 189 21.68 4.07 -5.12
C CYS A 189 22.79 4.54 -6.06
N SER A 190 23.12 5.84 -5.98
CA SER A 190 24.16 6.47 -6.84
C SER A 190 25.57 6.11 -6.40
N ASP A 191 25.81 6.04 -5.09
CA ASP A 191 27.16 6.01 -4.52
C ASP A 191 27.65 4.62 -4.12
N ALA A 192 26.73 3.66 -3.91
CA ALA A 192 27.07 2.29 -3.55
C ALA A 192 25.94 1.33 -3.92
N ASP A 193 26.24 0.04 -4.08
CA ASP A 193 25.22 -0.98 -4.28
C ASP A 193 24.35 -1.13 -3.03
N CYS A 194 23.08 -0.83 -3.16
CA CYS A 194 22.10 -0.96 -2.08
C CYS A 194 21.16 -2.16 -2.24
N ASN A 195 21.40 -3.03 -3.20
CA ASN A 195 20.62 -4.25 -3.33
C ASN A 195 20.73 -5.11 -2.06
N GLY A 196 19.60 -5.50 -1.50
CA GLY A 196 19.51 -6.21 -0.22
C GLY A 196 19.57 -5.33 1.01
N ASN A 197 19.94 -4.06 0.89
CA ASN A 197 19.96 -3.13 2.01
C ASN A 197 18.54 -2.74 2.41
N ARG A 198 18.39 -2.38 3.68
CA ARG A 198 17.12 -1.88 4.20
C ARG A 198 16.79 -0.51 3.66
N MET A 199 15.50 -0.30 3.43
CA MET A 199 14.97 1.02 3.10
C MET A 199 15.07 1.93 4.34
N PRO A 200 15.57 3.17 4.20
CA PRO A 200 15.69 4.10 5.31
C PRO A 200 14.31 4.59 5.78
N GLY A 201 14.24 5.07 7.02
CA GLY A 201 13.05 5.69 7.58
C GLY A 201 11.92 4.72 7.96
N ILE A 202 12.09 3.41 7.81
CA ILE A 202 11.07 2.40 8.10
C ILE A 202 11.40 1.69 9.42
N ALA A 203 10.50 1.78 10.41
CA ALA A 203 10.65 1.08 11.68
C ALA A 203 10.49 -0.44 11.49
N ARG A 204 11.35 -1.24 12.15
CA ARG A 204 11.22 -2.70 12.13
C ARG A 204 10.08 -3.22 12.98
N ASN A 205 9.88 -2.58 14.11
CA ASN A 205 8.85 -2.96 15.06
C ASN A 205 7.96 -1.78 15.34
N MET A 206 6.68 -1.99 15.24
CA MET A 206 5.64 -1.03 15.60
C MET A 206 4.69 -1.73 16.56
N GLY A 207 4.35 -1.07 17.64
CA GLY A 207 3.44 -1.59 18.65
C GLY A 207 2.39 -0.57 19.03
N PHE A 208 1.19 -1.03 19.30
CA PHE A 208 0.08 -0.24 19.81
C PHE A 208 -0.60 -1.02 20.92
N ALA A 209 -0.95 -0.34 22.00
CA ALA A 209 -1.79 -0.88 23.05
C ALA A 209 -2.78 0.18 23.52
N SER A 210 -4.01 -0.20 23.72
CA SER A 210 -5.08 0.65 24.27
C SER A 210 -5.90 -0.15 25.25
N PHE A 211 -6.13 0.42 26.42
CA PHE A 211 -6.97 -0.12 27.45
C PHE A 211 -8.06 0.89 27.77
N GLY A 212 -9.31 0.50 27.66
CA GLY A 212 -10.44 1.37 27.83
C GLY A 212 -11.47 0.82 28.79
N TRP A 213 -12.08 1.70 29.55
CA TRP A 213 -13.25 1.42 30.36
C TRP A 213 -14.44 2.21 29.82
N GLN A 214 -15.50 1.52 29.45
CA GLN A 214 -16.69 2.12 28.85
C GLN A 214 -17.94 1.48 29.48
N PRO A 215 -18.38 1.99 30.63
CA PRO A 215 -19.58 1.49 31.30
C PRO A 215 -20.84 1.78 30.46
N GLU A 216 -21.88 0.96 30.64
CA GLU A 216 -23.18 1.16 29.96
C GLU A 216 -23.86 2.47 30.37
N GLU A 217 -23.62 2.91 31.62
CA GLU A 217 -24.14 4.16 32.17
C GLU A 217 -23.00 4.97 32.81
N GLY A 218 -22.98 6.29 32.60
CA GLY A 218 -22.01 7.22 33.20
C GLY A 218 -21.33 8.16 32.20
N TRP A 219 -20.30 8.85 32.71
CA TRP A 219 -19.48 9.79 31.92
C TRP A 219 -18.33 9.03 31.22
N TYR A 220 -18.09 9.29 29.94
CA TYR A 220 -16.95 8.83 29.14
C TYR A 220 -16.38 9.92 28.25
#